data_62611e1c4a1c9de7a18c822bfa2acfca
#
_entry.id   62611e1c4a1c9de7a18c822bfa2acfca
#
_cell.length_a   1.000
_cell.length_b   1.000
_cell.length_c   1.000
_cell.angle_alpha   90.00
_cell.angle_beta   90.00
_cell.angle_gamma   90.00
#
_symmetry.space_group_name_H-M   'P 1'
#
loop_
_entity.id
_entity.type
_entity.pdbx_description
1 polymer ?
#
loop_
_entity_poly.entity_id
_entity_poly.type
_entity_poly.pdbx_seq_one_letter_code
_entity_poly.pdbx_strand_id
1 'polypeptide(L)'
;MIVEYIRYKIDPSRTGEFDDACRRAAALLDASPHCQRWESARCVDEPEKQIVRIEWDSVEGHIQGFRKSADFRPFLEATQPFFKDIEEMTHYEVTANGLSVLAPASSSAVGTDD
;
A
#
# COMPACT_ATOMS: atom_id res chain seq x y z
N MET A 1 5.92 -12.39 -7.11
CA MET A 1 5.42 -11.48 -6.07
C MET A 1 4.32 -10.61 -6.63
N ILE A 2 3.20 -10.62 -5.97
CA ILE A 2 2.03 -9.85 -6.39
C ILE A 2 1.91 -8.62 -5.51
N VAL A 3 1.79 -7.47 -6.15
CA VAL A 3 1.68 -6.20 -5.43
C VAL A 3 0.41 -5.49 -5.88
N GLU A 4 -0.37 -5.04 -4.92
CA GLU A 4 -1.53 -4.22 -5.20
C GLU A 4 -1.13 -2.76 -5.00
N TYR A 5 -1.43 -1.93 -5.99
CA TYR A 5 -1.26 -0.48 -5.87
C TYR A 5 -2.64 0.16 -5.79
N ILE A 6 -2.83 0.96 -4.75
CA ILE A 6 -4.04 1.74 -4.60
C ILE A 6 -3.61 3.20 -4.59
N ARG A 7 -3.97 3.93 -5.63
CA ARG A 7 -3.61 5.34 -5.76
C ARG A 7 -4.83 6.20 -5.46
N TYR A 8 -4.61 7.18 -4.59
CA TYR A 8 -5.67 8.07 -4.16
C TYR A 8 -5.32 9.50 -4.50
N LYS A 9 -6.37 10.31 -4.67
CA LYS A 9 -6.22 11.76 -4.66
C LYS A 9 -7.01 12.28 -3.48
N ILE A 10 -6.32 12.67 -2.42
CA ILE A 10 -6.92 13.06 -1.13
C ILE A 10 -6.78 14.56 -0.97
N ASP A 11 -7.90 15.25 -0.80
CA ASP A 11 -7.87 16.68 -0.53
C ASP A 11 -7.01 16.93 0.72
N PRO A 12 -6.11 17.94 0.68
CA PRO A 12 -5.23 18.20 1.83
C PRO A 12 -5.96 18.40 3.16
N SER A 13 -7.20 18.89 3.12
CA SER A 13 -7.98 19.07 4.34
C SER A 13 -8.38 17.74 4.98
N ARG A 14 -8.26 16.64 4.25
CA ARG A 14 -8.64 15.30 4.73
C ARG A 14 -7.44 14.40 5.00
N THR A 15 -6.22 14.96 4.92
CA THR A 15 -5.00 14.18 5.10
C THR A 15 -4.97 13.47 6.46
N GLY A 16 -5.35 14.17 7.52
CA GLY A 16 -5.35 13.57 8.86
C GLY A 16 -6.32 12.41 8.97
N GLU A 17 -7.51 12.54 8.40
CA GLU A 17 -8.50 11.47 8.39
C GLU A 17 -7.99 10.27 7.60
N PHE A 18 -7.34 10.54 6.47
CA PHE A 18 -6.80 9.47 5.63
C PHE A 18 -5.69 8.72 6.37
N ASP A 19 -4.80 9.44 7.03
CA ASP A 19 -3.72 8.83 7.79
C ASP A 19 -4.27 7.96 8.93
N ASP A 20 -5.31 8.41 9.60
CA ASP A 20 -5.96 7.63 10.65
C ASP A 20 -6.59 6.37 10.09
N ALA A 21 -7.25 6.48 8.93
CA ALA A 21 -7.86 5.32 8.27
C ALA A 21 -6.79 4.31 7.89
N CYS A 22 -5.64 4.77 7.39
CA CYS A 22 -4.54 3.90 7.03
C CYS A 22 -3.99 3.16 8.26
N ARG A 23 -3.90 3.84 9.40
CA ARG A 23 -3.44 3.18 10.62
C ARG A 23 -4.39 2.09 11.07
N ARG A 24 -5.70 2.33 10.98
CA ARG A 24 -6.69 1.31 11.35
C ARG A 24 -6.65 0.13 10.37
N ALA A 25 -6.53 0.43 9.08
CA ALA A 25 -6.46 -0.60 8.04
C ALA A 25 -5.18 -1.43 8.20
N ALA A 26 -4.09 -0.78 8.56
CA ALA A 26 -2.79 -1.42 8.71
C ALA A 26 -2.82 -2.56 9.73
N ALA A 27 -3.50 -2.36 10.85
CA ALA A 27 -3.59 -3.39 11.87
C ALA A 27 -4.24 -4.66 11.33
N LEU A 28 -5.21 -4.49 10.43
CA LEU A 28 -5.93 -5.63 9.84
C LEU A 28 -5.09 -6.32 8.76
N LEU A 29 -4.30 -5.55 8.02
CA LEU A 29 -3.36 -6.13 7.06
C LEU A 29 -2.26 -6.91 7.80
N ASP A 30 -1.75 -6.35 8.90
CA ASP A 30 -0.73 -7.02 9.70
C ASP A 30 -1.21 -8.35 10.25
N ALA A 31 -2.51 -8.47 10.51
CA ALA A 31 -3.09 -9.69 11.03
C ALA A 31 -3.35 -10.73 9.95
N SER A 32 -3.29 -10.36 8.69
CA SER A 32 -3.62 -11.29 7.60
C SER A 32 -2.42 -12.16 7.24
N PRO A 33 -2.58 -13.49 7.19
CA PRO A 33 -1.49 -14.36 6.75
C PRO A 33 -1.18 -14.23 5.27
N HIS A 34 -2.03 -13.54 4.52
CA HIS A 34 -1.84 -13.37 3.07
C HIS A 34 -1.13 -12.07 2.72
N CYS A 35 -1.07 -11.13 3.65
CA CYS A 35 -0.36 -9.87 3.44
C CYS A 35 1.08 -10.05 3.89
N GLN A 36 2.02 -9.90 2.97
CA GLN A 36 3.43 -10.08 3.28
C GLN A 36 4.09 -8.78 3.70
N ARG A 37 3.62 -7.67 3.15
CA ARG A 37 4.17 -6.36 3.44
C ARG A 37 3.20 -5.30 2.91
N TRP A 38 3.20 -4.15 3.54
CA TRP A 38 2.43 -3.01 3.05
C TRP A 38 3.17 -1.72 3.37
N GLU A 39 2.86 -0.69 2.62
CA GLU A 39 3.36 0.64 2.94
C GLU A 39 2.38 1.68 2.39
N SER A 40 2.34 2.84 3.03
CA SER A 40 1.63 3.97 2.49
C SER A 40 2.64 5.09 2.28
N ALA A 41 2.46 5.84 1.20
CA ALA A 41 3.39 6.90 0.85
C ALA A 41 2.62 8.11 0.33
N ARG A 42 3.15 9.30 0.62
CA ARG A 42 2.57 10.55 0.17
C ARG A 42 3.54 11.19 -0.80
N CYS A 43 3.02 11.69 -1.91
CA CYS A 43 3.87 12.34 -2.91
C CYS A 43 4.44 13.63 -2.33
N VAL A 44 5.76 13.79 -2.42
CA VAL A 44 6.44 14.97 -1.88
C VAL A 44 6.14 16.20 -2.73
N ASP A 45 6.01 15.99 -4.04
CA ASP A 45 5.78 17.09 -4.97
C ASP A 45 4.32 17.52 -5.02
N GLU A 46 3.41 16.57 -4.89
CA GLU A 46 1.96 16.83 -4.92
C GLU A 46 1.30 16.08 -3.77
N PRO A 47 1.22 16.70 -2.60
CA PRO A 47 0.78 16.00 -1.38
C PRO A 47 -0.61 15.38 -1.42
N GLU A 48 -1.46 15.78 -2.35
CA GLU A 48 -2.77 15.15 -2.47
C GLU A 48 -2.67 13.74 -3.05
N LYS A 49 -1.54 13.39 -3.66
CA LYS A 49 -1.34 12.05 -4.21
C LYS A 49 -0.83 11.13 -3.11
N GLN A 50 -1.58 10.08 -2.86
CA GLN A 50 -1.27 9.08 -1.83
C GLN A 50 -1.26 7.71 -2.48
N ILE A 51 -0.38 6.83 -2.01
CA ILE A 51 -0.29 5.46 -2.52
C ILE A 51 -0.29 4.51 -1.34
N VAL A 52 -1.09 3.44 -1.45
CA VAL A 52 -0.97 2.29 -0.57
C VAL A 52 -0.52 1.13 -1.44
N ARG A 53 0.56 0.49 -1.03
CA ARG A 53 1.17 -0.63 -1.74
C ARG A 53 1.13 -1.85 -0.84
N ILE A 54 0.53 -2.92 -1.31
CA ILE A 54 0.38 -4.13 -0.50
C ILE A 54 0.95 -5.32 -1.26
N GLU A 55 1.86 -6.05 -0.64
CA GLU A 55 2.41 -7.27 -1.21
C GLU A 55 1.60 -8.45 -0.68
N TRP A 56 0.94 -9.14 -1.59
CA TRP A 56 0.12 -10.30 -1.25
C TRP A 56 0.86 -11.58 -1.64
N ASP A 57 0.58 -12.67 -0.93
CA ASP A 57 1.18 -13.97 -1.27
C ASP A 57 0.72 -14.42 -2.65
N SER A 58 -0.49 -14.03 -3.06
CA SER A 58 -1.03 -14.33 -4.38
C SER A 58 -2.28 -13.49 -4.59
N VAL A 59 -2.76 -13.40 -5.83
CA VAL A 59 -4.05 -12.76 -6.12
C VAL A 59 -5.16 -13.50 -5.38
N GLU A 60 -5.09 -14.85 -5.38
CA GLU A 60 -6.06 -15.67 -4.67
C GLU A 60 -6.04 -15.39 -3.17
N GLY A 61 -4.86 -15.26 -2.58
CA GLY A 61 -4.73 -14.95 -1.16
C GLY A 61 -5.44 -13.66 -0.81
N HIS A 62 -5.33 -12.66 -1.67
CA HIS A 62 -6.04 -11.40 -1.45
C HIS A 62 -7.54 -11.60 -1.64
N ILE A 63 -7.96 -12.11 -2.79
CA ILE A 63 -9.38 -12.16 -3.17
C ILE A 63 -10.16 -13.23 -2.39
N GLN A 64 -9.60 -14.44 -2.28
CA GLN A 64 -10.28 -15.55 -1.62
C GLN A 64 -9.93 -15.66 -0.14
N GLY A 65 -8.75 -15.19 0.23
CA GLY A 65 -8.30 -15.23 1.63
C GLY A 65 -8.73 -14.00 2.40
N PHE A 66 -8.04 -12.88 2.17
CA PHE A 66 -8.27 -11.67 2.95
C PHE A 66 -9.70 -11.14 2.81
N ARG A 67 -10.19 -11.01 1.61
CA ARG A 67 -11.54 -10.43 1.38
C ARG A 67 -12.65 -11.28 1.98
N LYS A 68 -12.40 -12.56 2.21
CA LYS A 68 -13.39 -13.44 2.81
C LYS A 68 -13.11 -13.73 4.28
N SER A 69 -12.11 -13.06 4.84
CA SER A 69 -11.79 -13.23 6.25
C SER A 69 -12.63 -12.30 7.12
N ALA A 70 -12.62 -12.58 8.42
CA ALA A 70 -13.35 -11.76 9.38
C ALA A 70 -12.77 -10.34 9.45
N ASP A 71 -11.51 -10.16 9.04
CA ASP A 71 -10.85 -8.86 9.11
C ASP A 71 -11.26 -7.93 7.97
N PHE A 72 -11.88 -8.46 6.93
CA PHE A 72 -12.19 -7.65 5.76
C PHE A 72 -13.26 -6.58 6.05
N ARG A 73 -14.30 -6.93 6.79
CA ARG A 73 -15.37 -5.96 7.06
C ARG A 73 -14.85 -4.73 7.81
N PRO A 74 -14.11 -4.87 8.91
CA PRO A 74 -13.55 -3.68 9.56
C PRO A 74 -12.54 -2.96 8.68
N PHE A 75 -11.80 -3.67 7.83
CA PHE A 75 -10.89 -3.06 6.87
C PHE A 75 -11.69 -2.20 5.88
N LEU A 76 -12.78 -2.74 5.35
CA LEU A 76 -13.64 -2.05 4.42
C LEU A 76 -14.24 -0.81 5.07
N GLU A 77 -14.71 -0.93 6.31
CA GLU A 77 -15.28 0.20 7.03
C GLU A 77 -14.28 1.32 7.22
N ALA A 78 -13.02 0.97 7.49
CA ALA A 78 -11.97 1.97 7.68
C ALA A 78 -11.65 2.70 6.38
N THR A 79 -11.69 1.99 5.24
CA THR A 79 -11.25 2.54 3.95
C THR A 79 -12.38 3.11 3.12
N GLN A 80 -13.61 2.73 3.39
CA GLN A 80 -14.78 3.14 2.60
C GLN A 80 -14.93 4.65 2.41
N PRO A 81 -14.67 5.50 3.41
CA PRO A 81 -14.82 6.95 3.21
C PRO A 81 -13.95 7.52 2.10
N PHE A 82 -12.95 6.76 1.64
CA PHE A 82 -12.00 7.22 0.63
C PHE A 82 -12.14 6.48 -0.69
N PHE A 83 -13.16 5.64 -0.86
CA PHE A 83 -13.32 4.87 -2.09
C PHE A 83 -13.50 5.76 -3.32
N LYS A 84 -14.24 6.86 -3.18
CA LYS A 84 -14.44 7.77 -4.30
C LYS A 84 -13.19 8.54 -4.68
N ASP A 85 -12.17 8.51 -3.82
CA ASP A 85 -10.91 9.21 -4.07
C ASP A 85 -9.87 8.29 -4.72
N ILE A 86 -10.22 7.03 -4.96
CA ILE A 86 -9.31 6.07 -5.58
C ILE A 86 -9.21 6.36 -7.08
N GLU A 87 -7.98 6.50 -7.56
CA GLU A 87 -7.70 6.69 -8.98
C GLU A 87 -7.23 5.40 -9.64
N GLU A 88 -6.65 4.50 -8.86
CA GLU A 88 -6.22 3.20 -9.37
C GLU A 88 -6.25 2.19 -8.25
N MET A 89 -6.67 0.97 -8.55
CA MET A 89 -6.64 -0.15 -7.62
C MET A 89 -6.41 -1.41 -8.46
N THR A 90 -5.15 -1.81 -8.60
CA THR A 90 -4.75 -2.86 -9.52
C THR A 90 -3.68 -3.74 -8.93
N HIS A 91 -3.67 -5.01 -9.34
CA HIS A 91 -2.60 -5.94 -9.00
C HIS A 91 -1.55 -5.92 -10.09
N TYR A 92 -0.30 -6.00 -9.68
CA TYR A 92 0.84 -6.08 -10.60
C TYR A 92 1.70 -7.26 -10.17
N GLU A 93 2.27 -7.93 -11.15
CA GLU A 93 3.29 -8.94 -10.87
C GLU A 93 4.63 -8.26 -11.00
N VAL A 94 5.47 -8.40 -9.97
CA VAL A 94 6.81 -7.81 -10.02
C VAL A 94 7.64 -8.60 -11.01
N THR A 95 8.13 -7.93 -12.05
CA THR A 95 8.88 -8.60 -13.11
C THR A 95 10.39 -8.52 -12.88
N ALA A 96 10.85 -7.57 -12.08
CA ALA A 96 12.26 -7.46 -11.74
C ALA A 96 12.38 -6.62 -10.47
N ASN A 97 13.31 -6.99 -9.60
CA ASN A 97 13.62 -6.18 -8.43
C ASN A 97 15.07 -6.41 -8.06
N GLY A 98 15.54 -5.63 -7.12
CA GLY A 98 16.90 -5.77 -6.62
C GLY A 98 16.94 -5.55 -5.13
N LEU A 99 18.05 -5.95 -4.51
CA LEU A 99 18.28 -5.78 -3.09
C LEU A 99 19.43 -4.80 -2.90
N SER A 100 19.11 -3.53 -2.89
CA SER A 100 20.15 -2.53 -2.69
C SER A 100 20.80 -2.64 -1.33
N VAL A 101 20.14 -3.29 -0.40
CA VAL A 101 20.68 -3.52 0.92
C VAL A 101 21.96 -4.33 0.87
N LEU A 102 22.16 -5.14 -0.15
CA LEU A 102 23.36 -5.93 -0.33
C LEU A 102 24.41 -5.16 -1.11
N ALA A 103 24.06 -4.10 -1.76
CA ALA A 103 25.04 -3.27 -2.42
C ALA A 103 25.78 -2.51 -1.33
N PRO A 104 27.06 -2.59 -1.27
CA PRO A 104 27.79 -1.86 -0.26
C PRO A 104 27.41 -0.41 -0.36
N ALA A 105 27.53 0.24 0.73
CA ALA A 105 27.20 1.62 0.77
C ALA A 105 27.87 2.41 -0.31
N SER A 106 28.76 1.81 -0.94
CA SER A 106 29.32 2.40 -2.08
C SER A 106 28.31 3.00 -2.97
N SER A 107 27.30 2.59 -2.86
CA SER A 107 26.45 3.22 -3.72
C SER A 107 25.93 4.45 -3.19
N SER A 108 26.25 4.51 -3.16
CA SER A 108 25.61 5.25 -2.99
C SER A 108 25.60 6.11 -3.31
N ALA A 109 26.01 5.99 -3.74
CA ALA A 109 25.87 6.59 -3.97
C ALA A 109 25.48 6.95 -4.63
N VAL A 110 25.43 6.90 -5.06
CA VAL A 110 24.87 7.17 -5.47
C VAL A 110 24.19 7.80 -5.54
N GLY A 111 24.15 7.98 -5.60
CA GLY A 111 23.45 8.35 -5.58
C GLY A 111 22.90 8.99 -5.90
N THR A 112 22.90 9.07 -6.19
CA THR A 112 22.26 9.50 -6.43
C THR A 112 21.61 10.05 -6.66
N ASP A 113 21.61 10.17 -7.05
CA ASP A 113 20.93 10.52 -7.21
C ASP A 113 20.28 10.96 -7.33
N ASP A 114 20.04 11.10 -7.74
CA ASP A 114 19.34 11.43 -7.72
C ASP A 114 19.07 11.73 -7.59
#